data_8a21caa92a965dcc6ee1ba70d2dc8071
#
_entry.id   8a21caa92a965dcc6ee1ba70d2dc8071
#
_cell.length_a   1.000
_cell.length_b   1.000
_cell.length_c   1.000
_cell.angle_alpha   90.00
_cell.angle_beta   90.00
_cell.angle_gamma   90.00
#
_symmetry.space_group_name_H-M   'P 1'
#
loop_
_entity.id
_entity.type
_entity.pdbx_description
1 polymer ?
#
loop_
_entity_poly.entity_id
_entity_poly.type
_entity_poly.pdbx_seq_one_letter_code
_entity_poly.pdbx_strand_id
1 'polypeptide(L)'
;RHSHDQLISGFDLTGTEGAVTDILIDLARLDNGPRSTDLAFSVISGLKETLGQVNARPYREAGFSVLKAADIPSILIEAGFMSTKAELQNLQNETWRKQFAEGVRIGVLDWLAKDEMSSALRRQ
;
A
#
# COMPACT_ATOMS: atom_id res chain seq x y z
N ARG A 1 -8.66 22.56 5.66
CA ARG A 1 -8.05 21.39 5.02
C ARG A 1 -8.74 20.17 5.59
N HIS A 2 -9.88 19.83 5.00
CA HIS A 2 -10.56 18.60 5.39
C HIS A 2 -9.73 17.43 4.88
N SER A 3 -9.39 16.51 5.78
CA SER A 3 -8.66 15.32 5.37
C SER A 3 -9.57 14.50 4.44
N HIS A 4 -9.05 14.14 3.29
CA HIS A 4 -9.73 13.24 2.34
C HIS A 4 -10.15 11.92 3.00
N ASP A 5 -9.49 11.57 4.10
CA ASP A 5 -9.75 10.34 4.86
C ASP A 5 -11.16 10.28 5.44
N GLN A 6 -11.73 11.43 5.82
CA GLN A 6 -13.09 11.46 6.36
C GLN A 6 -14.16 11.25 5.30
N LEU A 7 -13.88 11.62 4.05
CA LEU A 7 -14.83 11.49 2.93
C LEU A 7 -14.92 10.06 2.39
N ILE A 8 -13.84 9.29 2.53
CA ILE A 8 -13.75 7.94 1.97
C ILE A 8 -14.31 6.89 2.93
N SER A 9 -14.17 7.10 4.25
CA SER A 9 -14.57 6.10 5.24
C SER A 9 -16.05 6.16 5.64
N GLY A 10 -16.72 7.29 5.43
CA GLY A 10 -18.09 7.49 5.93
C GLY A 10 -18.20 7.47 7.46
N PHE A 11 -17.07 7.37 8.17
CA PHE A 11 -17.02 7.38 9.63
C PHE A 11 -16.38 8.69 10.12
N ASP A 12 -17.11 9.37 10.99
CA ASP A 12 -16.54 10.46 11.75
C ASP A 12 -15.71 9.88 12.90
N LEU A 13 -14.39 9.88 12.72
CA LEU A 13 -13.46 9.40 13.72
C LEU A 13 -13.05 10.47 14.74
N THR A 14 -13.87 11.51 14.89
CA THR A 14 -13.61 12.55 15.89
C THR A 14 -14.17 12.13 17.25
N GLY A 15 -13.39 12.35 18.29
CA GLY A 15 -13.79 12.10 19.68
C GLY A 15 -13.36 10.74 20.22
N THR A 16 -13.98 10.34 21.32
CA THR A 16 -13.61 9.14 22.08
C THR A 16 -13.80 7.84 21.29
N GLU A 17 -14.81 7.80 20.42
CA GLU A 17 -15.06 6.63 19.56
C GLU A 17 -13.95 6.44 18.53
N GLY A 18 -13.42 7.53 17.97
CA GLY A 18 -12.28 7.48 17.08
C GLY A 18 -11.03 6.90 17.73
N ALA A 19 -10.74 7.32 18.97
CA ALA A 19 -9.59 6.81 19.72
C ALA A 19 -9.69 5.31 20.01
N VAL A 20 -10.86 4.80 20.39
CA VAL A 20 -11.11 3.37 20.61
C VAL A 20 -11.00 2.59 19.30
N THR A 21 -11.54 3.11 18.22
CA THR A 21 -11.44 2.49 16.89
C THR A 21 -9.99 2.41 16.44
N ASP A 22 -9.21 3.47 16.62
CA ASP A 22 -7.79 3.49 16.26
C ASP A 22 -6.97 2.48 17.05
N ILE A 23 -7.23 2.32 18.35
CA ILE A 23 -6.59 1.32 19.18
C ILE A 23 -6.92 -0.11 18.70
N LEU A 24 -8.17 -0.39 18.38
CA LEU A 24 -8.59 -1.70 17.87
C LEU A 24 -7.97 -2.01 16.51
N ILE A 25 -7.87 -1.01 15.63
CA ILE A 25 -7.20 -1.14 14.33
C ILE A 25 -5.71 -1.37 14.51
N ASP A 26 -5.06 -0.68 15.43
CA ASP A 26 -3.64 -0.87 15.71
C ASP A 26 -3.36 -2.27 16.29
N LEU A 27 -4.22 -2.79 17.15
CA LEU A 27 -4.11 -4.17 17.63
C LEU A 27 -4.25 -5.19 16.50
N ALA A 28 -5.18 -4.98 15.60
CA ALA A 28 -5.33 -5.83 14.42
C ALA A 28 -4.14 -5.72 13.45
N ARG A 29 -3.53 -4.55 13.36
CA ARG A 29 -2.31 -4.32 12.57
C ARG A 29 -1.08 -5.03 13.11
N LEU A 30 -1.05 -5.42 14.39
CA LEU A 30 0.07 -6.21 14.94
C LEU A 30 0.25 -7.53 14.17
N ASP A 31 -0.83 -8.12 13.66
CA ASP A 31 -0.75 -9.35 12.88
C ASP A 31 -0.49 -9.08 11.38
N ASN A 32 -1.15 -8.11 10.79
CA ASN A 32 -1.12 -7.86 9.34
C ASN A 32 -0.23 -6.70 8.92
N GLY A 33 0.11 -5.76 9.81
CA GLY A 33 0.97 -4.62 9.54
C GLY A 33 2.34 -4.99 8.96
N PRO A 34 3.12 -5.91 9.59
CA PRO A 34 4.39 -6.38 9.04
C PRO A 34 4.27 -7.02 7.66
N ARG A 35 3.21 -7.79 7.43
CA ARG A 35 2.95 -8.41 6.13
C ARG A 35 2.64 -7.37 5.04
N SER A 36 1.90 -6.32 5.38
CA SER A 36 1.61 -5.20 4.47
C SER A 36 2.88 -4.40 4.16
N THR A 37 3.74 -4.19 5.15
CA THR A 37 5.03 -3.53 4.96
C THR A 37 5.93 -4.32 4.01
N ASP A 38 6.02 -5.63 4.20
CA ASP A 38 6.78 -6.52 3.32
C ASP A 38 6.23 -6.50 1.89
N LEU A 39 4.91 -6.51 1.74
CA LEU A 39 4.24 -6.37 0.44
C LEU A 39 4.61 -5.04 -0.23
N ALA A 40 4.58 -3.93 0.50
CA ALA A 40 4.94 -2.62 -0.01
C ALA A 40 6.38 -2.57 -0.53
N PHE A 41 7.33 -3.08 0.24
CA PHE A 41 8.74 -3.12 -0.17
C PHE A 41 8.97 -4.05 -1.36
N SER A 42 8.28 -5.16 -1.43
CA SER A 42 8.35 -6.09 -2.55
C SER A 42 7.83 -5.45 -3.84
N VAL A 43 6.71 -4.74 -3.77
CA VAL A 43 6.15 -4.01 -4.92
C VAL A 43 7.08 -2.87 -5.36
N ILE A 44 7.66 -2.11 -4.42
CA ILE A 44 8.64 -1.06 -4.73
C ILE A 44 9.84 -1.66 -5.48
N SER A 45 10.35 -2.79 -5.02
CA SER A 45 11.45 -3.49 -5.67
C SER A 45 11.10 -3.92 -7.10
N GLY A 46 9.91 -4.48 -7.30
CA GLY A 46 9.41 -4.84 -8.62
C GLY A 46 9.26 -3.64 -9.56
N LEU A 47 8.74 -2.52 -9.06
CA LEU A 47 8.59 -1.29 -9.84
C LEU A 47 9.95 -0.67 -10.21
N LYS A 48 10.94 -0.73 -9.31
CA LYS A 48 12.32 -0.31 -9.65
C LYS A 48 12.91 -1.15 -10.76
N GLU A 49 12.65 -2.44 -10.76
CA GLU A 49 13.14 -3.36 -11.79
C GLU A 49 12.58 -3.03 -13.18
N THR A 50 11.29 -2.71 -13.29
CA THR A 50 10.65 -2.46 -14.58
C THR A 50 10.67 -1.01 -15.04
N LEU A 51 10.58 -0.05 -14.12
CA LEU A 51 10.56 1.39 -14.44
C LEU A 51 11.93 2.05 -14.31
N GLY A 52 12.87 1.42 -13.59
CA GLY A 52 14.20 1.96 -13.32
C GLY A 52 14.23 3.02 -12.23
N GLN A 53 13.22 3.87 -12.15
CA GLN A 53 13.12 4.93 -11.14
C GLN A 53 11.75 4.93 -10.49
N VAL A 54 11.74 5.13 -9.18
CA VAL A 54 10.56 5.43 -8.39
C VAL A 54 10.84 6.69 -7.56
N ASN A 55 9.81 7.20 -6.87
CA ASN A 55 9.98 8.34 -5.97
C ASN A 55 11.17 8.13 -5.01
N ALA A 56 11.87 9.20 -4.63
CA ALA A 56 12.99 9.15 -3.69
C ALA A 56 12.59 8.61 -2.31
N ARG A 57 11.32 8.78 -1.92
CA ARG A 57 10.73 8.22 -0.71
C ARG A 57 9.49 7.40 -1.08
N PRO A 58 9.66 6.22 -1.68
CA PRO A 58 8.54 5.47 -2.24
C PRO A 58 7.64 4.86 -1.17
N TYR A 59 8.17 4.54 0.01
CA TYR A 59 7.43 3.98 1.12
C TYR A 59 7.00 5.06 2.09
N ARG A 60 5.70 5.09 2.41
CA ARG A 60 5.12 6.01 3.41
C ARG A 60 4.09 5.28 4.25
N GLU A 61 4.03 5.65 5.51
CA GLU A 61 2.98 5.23 6.42
C GLU A 61 2.09 6.42 6.75
N ALA A 62 0.79 6.19 6.71
CA ALA A 62 -0.21 7.16 7.12
C ALA A 62 -1.48 6.45 7.56
N GLY A 63 -2.34 7.15 8.30
CA GLY A 63 -3.63 6.63 8.72
C GLY A 63 -4.66 6.60 7.60
N PHE A 64 -4.37 5.90 6.50
CA PHE A 64 -5.31 5.77 5.39
C PHE A 64 -6.50 4.92 5.81
N SER A 65 -7.69 5.50 5.80
CA SER A 65 -8.92 4.78 6.17
C SER A 65 -9.22 3.61 5.24
N VAL A 66 -8.85 3.72 3.96
CA VAL A 66 -9.00 2.63 2.99
C VAL A 66 -8.16 1.40 3.33
N LEU A 67 -7.10 1.54 4.11
CA LEU A 67 -6.21 0.46 4.53
C LEU A 67 -6.53 -0.10 5.93
N LYS A 68 -7.63 0.30 6.52
CA LYS A 68 -8.04 -0.12 7.88
C LYS A 68 -8.71 -1.49 7.92
N ALA A 69 -8.76 -2.23 6.83
CA ALA A 69 -9.11 -3.64 6.85
C ALA A 69 -8.02 -4.40 7.62
N ALA A 70 -8.41 -5.02 8.74
CA ALA A 70 -7.48 -5.58 9.70
C ALA A 70 -7.07 -7.03 9.41
N ASP A 71 -7.80 -7.71 8.58
CA ASP A 71 -7.76 -9.16 8.36
C ASP A 71 -6.91 -9.59 7.17
N ILE A 72 -6.54 -8.67 6.29
CA ILE A 72 -5.69 -8.95 5.12
C ILE A 72 -4.58 -7.91 4.96
N PRO A 73 -3.40 -8.29 4.45
CA PRO A 73 -2.37 -7.34 4.05
C PRO A 73 -2.90 -6.39 2.98
N SER A 74 -2.69 -5.09 3.18
CA SER A 74 -3.24 -4.05 2.31
C SER A 74 -2.24 -2.94 2.11
N ILE A 75 -2.11 -2.46 0.86
CA ILE A 75 -1.30 -1.31 0.48
C ILE A 75 -2.08 -0.42 -0.49
N LEU A 76 -1.73 0.85 -0.50
CA LEU A 76 -2.19 1.80 -1.50
C LEU A 76 -1.01 2.15 -2.41
N ILE A 77 -1.18 1.98 -3.70
CA ILE A 77 -0.15 2.30 -4.70
C ILE A 77 -0.55 3.58 -5.42
N GLU A 78 0.26 4.62 -5.29
CA GLU A 78 0.10 5.86 -6.03
C GLU A 78 0.96 5.83 -7.27
N ALA A 79 0.34 5.72 -8.44
CA ALA A 79 1.04 5.62 -9.73
C ALA A 79 1.59 6.96 -10.22
N GLY A 80 1.08 8.08 -9.69
CA GLY A 80 1.51 9.44 -10.04
C GLY A 80 0.39 10.45 -9.81
N PHE A 81 0.75 11.72 -9.91
CA PHE A 81 -0.20 12.83 -9.76
C PHE A 81 -0.59 13.39 -11.13
N MET A 82 -1.88 13.46 -11.41
CA MET A 82 -2.39 14.04 -12.67
C MET A 82 -2.10 15.54 -12.81
N SER A 83 -1.84 16.23 -11.70
CA SER A 83 -1.45 17.65 -11.69
C SER A 83 -0.03 17.91 -12.16
N THR A 84 0.82 16.90 -12.19
CA THR A 84 2.20 16.99 -12.68
C THR A 84 2.24 16.52 -14.14
N LYS A 85 2.70 17.39 -15.06
CA LYS A 85 2.70 17.10 -16.51
C LYS A 85 3.46 15.82 -16.86
N ALA A 86 4.64 15.63 -16.30
CA ALA A 86 5.47 14.45 -16.57
C ALA A 86 4.80 13.16 -16.10
N GLU A 87 4.21 13.17 -14.90
CA GLU A 87 3.49 12.01 -14.35
C GLU A 87 2.20 11.72 -15.10
N LEU A 88 1.47 12.77 -15.53
CA LEU A 88 0.31 12.61 -16.38
C LEU A 88 0.68 11.96 -17.73
N GLN A 89 1.80 12.37 -18.32
CA GLN A 89 2.30 11.77 -19.56
C GLN A 89 2.61 10.28 -19.38
N ASN A 90 3.21 9.90 -18.25
CA ASN A 90 3.45 8.49 -17.91
C ASN A 90 2.12 7.72 -17.83
N LEU A 91 1.13 8.25 -17.11
CA LEU A 91 -0.18 7.63 -16.97
C LEU A 91 -0.92 7.46 -18.30
N GLN A 92 -0.66 8.33 -19.26
CA GLN A 92 -1.24 8.27 -20.62
C GLN A 92 -0.44 7.36 -21.57
N ASN A 93 0.78 6.95 -21.19
CA ASN A 93 1.66 6.14 -22.01
C ASN A 93 1.39 4.65 -21.79
N GLU A 94 1.00 3.94 -22.85
CA GLU A 94 0.67 2.51 -22.76
C GLU A 94 1.87 1.66 -22.33
N THR A 95 3.06 1.93 -22.87
CA THR A 95 4.29 1.20 -22.52
C THR A 95 4.62 1.38 -21.05
N TRP A 96 4.52 2.60 -20.53
CA TRP A 96 4.76 2.88 -19.11
C TRP A 96 3.75 2.14 -18.22
N ARG A 97 2.46 2.15 -18.59
CA ARG A 97 1.43 1.43 -17.82
C ARG A 97 1.67 -0.08 -17.80
N LYS A 98 2.14 -0.66 -18.90
CA LYS A 98 2.50 -2.09 -18.97
C LYS A 98 3.69 -2.40 -18.08
N GLN A 99 4.72 -1.56 -18.08
CA GLN A 99 5.89 -1.69 -17.20
C GLN A 99 5.50 -1.55 -15.74
N PHE A 100 4.62 -0.62 -15.42
CA PHE A 100 4.08 -0.44 -14.07
C PHE A 100 3.33 -1.70 -13.61
N ALA A 101 2.42 -2.19 -14.41
CA ALA A 101 1.67 -3.41 -14.12
C ALA A 101 2.59 -4.63 -13.92
N GLU A 102 3.61 -4.77 -14.76
CA GLU A 102 4.59 -5.85 -14.64
C GLU A 102 5.40 -5.75 -13.36
N GLY A 103 5.81 -4.55 -12.96
CA GLY A 103 6.51 -4.31 -11.71
C GLY A 103 5.67 -4.69 -10.48
N VAL A 104 4.39 -4.33 -10.48
CA VAL A 104 3.45 -4.73 -9.44
C VAL A 104 3.30 -6.25 -9.42
N ARG A 105 3.14 -6.89 -10.56
CA ARG A 105 3.03 -8.35 -10.68
C ARG A 105 4.24 -9.05 -10.08
N ILE A 106 5.45 -8.65 -10.46
CA ILE A 106 6.70 -9.21 -9.95
C ILE A 106 6.74 -9.06 -8.42
N GLY A 107 6.46 -7.87 -7.91
CA GLY A 107 6.50 -7.60 -6.47
C GLY A 107 5.48 -8.42 -5.69
N VAL A 108 4.26 -8.54 -6.17
CA VAL A 108 3.22 -9.34 -5.52
C VAL A 108 3.57 -10.83 -5.51
N LEU A 109 4.04 -11.36 -6.63
CA LEU A 109 4.42 -12.78 -6.71
C LEU A 109 5.61 -13.12 -5.81
N ASP A 110 6.63 -12.27 -5.76
CA ASP A 110 7.76 -12.41 -4.83
C ASP A 110 7.30 -12.40 -3.38
N TRP A 111 6.42 -11.46 -3.04
CA TRP A 111 5.86 -11.38 -1.71
C TRP A 111 5.04 -12.62 -1.34
N LEU A 112 4.19 -13.10 -2.24
CA LEU A 112 3.37 -14.30 -2.00
C LEU A 112 4.23 -15.51 -1.67
N ALA A 113 5.30 -15.75 -2.42
CA ALA A 113 6.22 -16.86 -2.19
C ALA A 113 6.86 -16.78 -0.79
N LYS A 114 7.32 -15.60 -0.39
CA LYS A 114 7.93 -15.37 0.93
C LYS A 114 6.91 -15.47 2.06
N ASP A 115 5.72 -14.96 1.87
CA ASP A 115 4.65 -14.96 2.87
C ASP A 115 4.15 -16.38 3.14
N GLU A 116 4.03 -17.22 2.12
CA GLU A 116 3.70 -18.63 2.28
C GLU A 116 4.74 -19.38 3.11
N MET A 117 6.03 -19.17 2.84
CA MET A 117 7.12 -19.75 3.62
C MET A 117 7.06 -19.32 5.08
N SER A 118 6.87 -18.03 5.34
CA SER A 118 6.75 -17.47 6.69
C SER A 118 5.51 -17.99 7.43
N SER A 119 4.41 -18.17 6.72
CA SER A 119 3.17 -18.72 7.29
C SER A 119 3.31 -20.18 7.69
N ALA A 120 4.05 -20.98 6.92
CA ALA A 120 4.35 -22.36 7.24
C ALA A 120 5.19 -22.45 8.52
N LEU A 121 6.18 -21.57 8.69
CA LEU A 121 7.01 -21.52 9.91
C LEU A 121 6.24 -21.12 11.14
N ARG A 122 5.26 -20.19 11.01
CA ARG A 122 4.43 -19.75 12.15
C ARG A 122 3.45 -20.82 12.64
N ARG A 123 3.13 -21.80 11.81
CA ARG A 123 2.21 -22.91 12.16
C ARG A 123 2.88 -24.08 12.86
N GLN A 124 4.20 -24.06 12.97
CA GLN A 124 4.99 -25.02 13.72
C GLN A 124 5.17 -24.60 15.17
#